data_87893fcad039c2cb72cfd5dc3f7aef26
#
_entry.id   87893fcad039c2cb72cfd5dc3f7aef26
#
_cell.length_a   1.000
_cell.length_b   1.000
_cell.length_c   1.000
_cell.angle_alpha   90.00
_cell.angle_beta   90.00
_cell.angle_gamma   90.00
#
_symmetry.space_group_name_H-M   'P 1'
#
loop_
_entity.id
_entity.type
_entity.pdbx_description
1 polymer ?
#
loop_
_entity_poly.entity_id
_entity_poly.type
_entity_poly.pdbx_seq_one_letter_code
_entity_poly.pdbx_strand_id
1 'polypeptide(L)'
;MSRRGCSNIVWAYSPNLGNEKETMEQYMKYYPGDDVVDMLGVDVYQREPNNAQYQEWLRSELDIVKQAGEKHKKLIALTETGYNDVPYPTWFTETLLPVIKEYPICYVLLWRNAWDNPTENYIAAPGKVSEPDFKKFYEDKKTLFVKDINTVNIK
;
A
#
# COMPACT_ATOMS: atom_id res chain seq x y z
N MET A 1 -5.42 -7.00 24.66
CA MET A 1 -6.20 -5.83 25.13
C MET A 1 -7.66 -6.03 24.77
N SER A 2 -8.58 -5.94 25.71
CA SER A 2 -10.01 -6.10 25.42
C SER A 2 -10.47 -4.93 24.51
N ARG A 3 -11.13 -5.24 23.39
CA ARG A 3 -11.77 -4.27 22.47
C ARG A 3 -12.93 -3.52 23.13
N ARG A 4 -12.73 -3.00 24.34
CA ARG A 4 -13.79 -2.34 25.12
C ARG A 4 -14.31 -1.12 24.37
N GLY A 5 -15.44 -1.27 23.70
CA GLY A 5 -16.29 -0.19 23.27
C GLY A 5 -16.11 0.37 21.86
N CYS A 6 -15.14 -0.09 21.07
CA CYS A 6 -14.94 0.39 19.68
C CYS A 6 -15.11 -0.77 18.70
N SER A 7 -16.32 -0.94 18.15
CA SER A 7 -16.60 -1.99 17.15
C SER A 7 -16.42 -1.54 15.69
N ASN A 8 -16.12 -0.26 15.48
CA ASN A 8 -16.00 0.37 14.15
C ASN A 8 -14.55 0.71 13.75
N ILE A 9 -13.56 0.16 14.47
CA ILE A 9 -12.13 0.33 14.17
C ILE A 9 -11.59 -0.98 13.64
N VAL A 10 -10.88 -0.92 12.52
CA VAL A 10 -10.08 -2.00 11.95
C VAL A 10 -8.63 -1.78 12.34
N TRP A 11 -8.06 -2.70 13.12
CA TRP A 11 -6.68 -2.61 13.59
C TRP A 11 -5.74 -3.30 12.59
N ALA A 12 -4.82 -2.54 12.03
CA ALA A 12 -3.82 -3.05 11.11
C ALA A 12 -2.46 -3.23 11.79
N TYR A 13 -1.80 -4.35 11.52
CA TYR A 13 -0.38 -4.53 11.74
C TYR A 13 0.36 -4.12 10.47
N SER A 14 1.16 -3.09 10.54
CA SER A 14 1.79 -2.44 9.39
C SER A 14 3.24 -2.10 9.69
N PRO A 15 4.16 -3.06 9.61
CA PRO A 15 5.58 -2.77 9.76
C PRO A 15 6.13 -2.08 8.51
N ASN A 16 7.01 -1.11 8.74
CA ASN A 16 7.92 -0.60 7.71
C ASN A 16 9.12 -1.56 7.67
N LEU A 17 9.15 -2.40 6.68
CA LEU A 17 10.24 -3.33 6.46
C LEU A 17 11.37 -2.60 5.73
N GLY A 18 12.61 -2.94 6.06
CA GLY A 18 13.79 -2.30 5.47
C GLY A 18 13.89 -2.47 3.95
N ASN A 19 15.05 -2.14 3.37
CA ASN A 19 15.28 -2.29 1.92
C ASN A 19 15.83 -3.69 1.55
N GLU A 20 15.82 -4.64 2.46
CA GLU A 20 16.29 -6.01 2.28
C GLU A 20 15.09 -6.95 2.17
N LYS A 21 15.27 -8.08 1.47
CA LYS A 21 14.23 -9.12 1.40
C LYS A 21 13.98 -9.65 2.80
N GLU A 22 12.81 -9.36 3.32
CA GLU A 22 12.38 -9.82 4.62
C GLU A 22 11.96 -11.30 4.57
N THR A 23 11.95 -11.92 5.73
CA THR A 23 11.39 -13.27 5.92
C THR A 23 10.08 -13.19 6.67
N MET A 24 9.27 -14.26 6.57
CA MET A 24 8.05 -14.38 7.37
C MET A 24 8.32 -14.23 8.88
N GLU A 25 9.45 -14.74 9.36
CA GLU A 25 9.84 -14.62 10.77
C GLU A 25 10.10 -13.16 11.17
N GLN A 26 10.84 -12.42 10.33
CA GLN A 26 11.11 -11.00 10.54
C GLN A 26 9.82 -10.18 10.51
N TYR A 27 8.97 -10.42 9.50
CA TYR A 27 7.66 -9.77 9.39
C TYR A 27 6.80 -9.97 10.64
N MET A 28 6.74 -11.21 11.16
CA MET A 28 5.89 -11.55 12.32
C MET A 28 6.54 -11.25 13.68
N LYS A 29 7.78 -10.76 13.71
CA LYS A 29 8.56 -10.60 14.94
C LYS A 29 7.86 -9.78 16.04
N TYR A 30 7.12 -8.75 15.63
CA TYR A 30 6.40 -7.85 16.55
C TYR A 30 4.88 -7.96 16.41
N TYR A 31 4.40 -9.03 15.77
CA TYR A 31 2.98 -9.27 15.60
C TYR A 31 2.30 -9.49 16.95
N PRO A 32 1.29 -8.65 17.32
CA PRO A 32 0.72 -8.70 18.67
C PRO A 32 -0.31 -9.81 18.89
N GLY A 33 -0.68 -10.52 17.84
CA GLY A 33 -1.60 -11.67 17.92
C GLY A 33 -2.92 -11.48 17.18
N ASP A 34 -3.58 -12.59 16.87
CA ASP A 34 -4.79 -12.66 16.06
C ASP A 34 -6.02 -12.03 16.73
N ASP A 35 -6.02 -11.93 18.04
CA ASP A 35 -7.12 -11.39 18.85
C ASP A 35 -7.16 -9.85 18.84
N VAL A 36 -6.07 -9.20 18.43
CA VAL A 36 -5.94 -7.73 18.44
C VAL A 36 -5.74 -7.11 17.06
N VAL A 37 -5.44 -7.92 16.04
CA VAL A 37 -5.22 -7.45 14.65
C VAL A 37 -6.35 -7.93 13.76
N ASP A 38 -6.87 -7.06 12.92
CA ASP A 38 -7.90 -7.35 11.93
C ASP A 38 -7.32 -7.46 10.51
N MET A 39 -6.22 -6.75 10.24
CA MET A 39 -5.60 -6.62 8.93
C MET A 39 -4.08 -6.68 9.02
N LEU A 40 -3.44 -7.29 8.04
CA LEU A 40 -2.00 -7.31 7.87
C LEU A 40 -1.60 -6.41 6.69
N GLY A 41 -0.59 -5.62 6.87
CA GLY A 41 -0.10 -4.70 5.84
C GLY A 41 1.41 -4.55 5.87
N VAL A 42 1.90 -3.79 4.93
CA VAL A 42 3.32 -3.46 4.82
C VAL A 42 3.49 -2.09 4.20
N ASP A 43 4.54 -1.39 4.62
CA ASP A 43 4.93 -0.10 4.07
C ASP A 43 6.16 -0.29 3.18
N VAL A 44 6.01 -0.02 1.89
CA VAL A 44 7.06 -0.21 0.88
C VAL A 44 7.22 1.03 0.04
N TYR A 45 8.40 1.66 0.09
CA TYR A 45 8.68 2.90 -0.65
C TYR A 45 9.76 2.70 -1.71
N GLN A 46 9.54 3.24 -2.90
CA GLN A 46 10.63 3.36 -3.87
C GLN A 46 11.57 4.48 -3.43
N ARG A 47 12.83 4.15 -3.18
CA ARG A 47 13.88 5.11 -2.77
C ARG A 47 14.84 5.41 -3.89
N GLU A 48 15.15 4.42 -4.72
CA GLU A 48 16.10 4.51 -5.82
C GLU A 48 15.41 4.61 -7.19
N PRO A 49 16.03 5.24 -8.19
CA PRO A 49 15.46 5.40 -9.52
C PRO A 49 15.51 4.10 -10.35
N ASN A 50 15.02 3.00 -9.77
CA ASN A 50 14.96 1.69 -10.39
C ASN A 50 13.58 1.06 -10.21
N ASN A 51 12.71 1.27 -11.17
CA ASN A 51 11.32 0.79 -11.13
C ASN A 51 11.25 -0.74 -11.09
N ALA A 52 12.11 -1.44 -11.81
CA ALA A 52 12.11 -2.91 -11.83
C ALA A 52 12.50 -3.50 -10.47
N GLN A 53 13.51 -2.92 -9.82
CA GLN A 53 13.93 -3.33 -8.48
C GLN A 53 12.83 -3.06 -7.44
N TYR A 54 12.17 -1.90 -7.52
CA TYR A 54 11.04 -1.60 -6.64
C TYR A 54 9.88 -2.59 -6.85
N GLN A 55 9.55 -2.93 -8.09
CA GLN A 55 8.51 -3.91 -8.39
C GLN A 55 8.84 -5.30 -7.85
N GLU A 56 10.09 -5.75 -7.99
CA GLU A 56 10.55 -7.03 -7.44
C GLU A 56 10.45 -7.03 -5.91
N TRP A 57 10.90 -5.97 -5.29
CA TRP A 57 10.82 -5.82 -3.84
C TRP A 57 9.38 -5.75 -3.35
N LEU A 58 8.53 -4.93 -3.96
CA LEU A 58 7.12 -4.83 -3.60
C LEU A 58 6.41 -6.19 -3.70
N ARG A 59 6.70 -7.01 -4.73
CA ARG A 59 6.17 -8.38 -4.83
C ARG A 59 6.66 -9.26 -3.70
N SER A 60 7.95 -9.21 -3.38
CA SER A 60 8.53 -9.99 -2.29
C SER A 60 7.82 -9.73 -0.96
N GLU A 61 7.56 -8.46 -0.64
CA GLU A 61 6.89 -8.07 0.60
C GLU A 61 5.40 -8.43 0.59
N LEU A 62 4.71 -8.21 -0.53
CA LEU A 62 3.30 -8.59 -0.67
C LEU A 62 3.09 -10.11 -0.67
N ASP A 63 4.05 -10.90 -1.12
CA ASP A 63 4.02 -12.36 -1.00
C ASP A 63 4.06 -12.81 0.46
N ILE A 64 4.90 -12.17 1.29
CA ILE A 64 4.94 -12.43 2.74
C ILE A 64 3.61 -12.05 3.39
N VAL A 65 3.11 -10.85 3.11
CA VAL A 65 1.84 -10.37 3.67
C VAL A 65 0.67 -11.26 3.25
N LYS A 66 0.65 -11.72 1.99
CA LYS A 66 -0.36 -12.66 1.50
C LYS A 66 -0.31 -13.99 2.23
N GLN A 67 0.87 -14.61 2.35
CA GLN A 67 1.04 -15.86 3.10
C GLN A 67 0.65 -15.71 4.57
N ALA A 68 1.02 -14.60 5.21
CA ALA A 68 0.60 -14.29 6.57
C ALA A 68 -0.92 -14.12 6.68
N GLY A 69 -1.54 -13.39 5.74
CA GLY A 69 -2.98 -13.19 5.67
C GLY A 69 -3.76 -14.51 5.54
N GLU A 70 -3.31 -15.40 4.67
CA GLU A 70 -3.88 -16.74 4.50
C GLU A 70 -3.76 -17.59 5.79
N LYS A 71 -2.56 -17.61 6.40
CA LYS A 71 -2.28 -18.37 7.63
C LYS A 71 -3.10 -17.86 8.81
N HIS A 72 -3.20 -16.56 9.01
CA HIS A 72 -3.86 -15.91 10.14
C HIS A 72 -5.31 -15.53 9.85
N LYS A 73 -5.82 -15.81 8.64
CA LYS A 73 -7.18 -15.47 8.17
C LYS A 73 -7.49 -13.98 8.32
N LYS A 74 -6.56 -13.13 7.89
CA LYS A 74 -6.67 -11.67 7.96
C LYS A 74 -6.77 -11.07 6.55
N LEU A 75 -7.44 -9.94 6.47
CA LEU A 75 -7.37 -9.07 5.30
C LEU A 75 -5.95 -8.54 5.12
N ILE A 76 -5.58 -8.20 3.88
CA ILE A 76 -4.26 -7.67 3.58
C ILE A 76 -4.33 -6.33 2.85
N ALA A 77 -3.30 -5.50 3.02
CA ALA A 77 -3.20 -4.18 2.40
C ALA A 77 -1.75 -3.79 2.10
N LEU A 78 -1.56 -2.90 1.14
CA LEU A 78 -0.36 -2.08 1.02
C LEU A 78 -0.60 -0.81 1.82
N THR A 79 -0.19 -0.83 3.07
CA THR A 79 -0.56 0.16 4.08
C THR A 79 0.10 1.51 3.86
N GLU A 80 1.28 1.52 3.24
CA GLU A 80 1.90 2.74 2.73
C GLU A 80 2.77 2.43 1.52
N THR A 81 2.76 3.33 0.55
CA THR A 81 3.71 3.30 -0.57
C THR A 81 3.90 4.69 -1.17
N GLY A 82 4.94 4.83 -1.95
CA GLY A 82 5.20 6.06 -2.69
C GLY A 82 6.60 6.11 -3.27
N TYR A 83 6.79 7.06 -4.17
CA TYR A 83 8.08 7.47 -4.67
C TYR A 83 8.18 8.98 -4.56
N ASN A 84 9.19 9.47 -3.83
CA ASN A 84 9.31 10.90 -3.59
C ASN A 84 9.40 11.68 -4.90
N ASP A 85 8.60 12.74 -5.01
CA ASP A 85 8.43 13.61 -6.18
C ASP A 85 7.90 12.93 -7.46
N VAL A 86 7.72 11.62 -7.46
CA VAL A 86 7.23 10.78 -8.57
C VAL A 86 7.82 11.24 -9.91
N PRO A 87 9.15 11.15 -10.10
CA PRO A 87 9.83 11.76 -11.25
C PRO A 87 9.58 11.03 -12.58
N TYR A 88 9.03 9.81 -12.53
CA TYR A 88 8.67 9.05 -13.72
C TYR A 88 7.24 9.35 -14.16
N PRO A 89 7.04 9.79 -15.42
CA PRO A 89 5.71 10.18 -15.92
C PRO A 89 4.69 9.03 -15.97
N THR A 90 5.13 7.77 -15.89
CA THR A 90 4.27 6.56 -15.98
C THR A 90 4.35 5.65 -14.73
N TRP A 91 4.80 6.20 -13.61
CA TRP A 91 5.04 5.41 -12.40
C TRP A 91 3.78 4.72 -11.86
N PHE A 92 2.65 5.40 -11.87
CA PHE A 92 1.40 4.86 -11.34
C PHE A 92 0.88 3.69 -12.17
N THR A 93 0.89 3.83 -13.51
CA THR A 93 0.30 2.81 -14.41
C THR A 93 1.29 1.73 -14.83
N GLU A 94 2.60 2.01 -14.89
CA GLU A 94 3.60 1.05 -15.36
C GLU A 94 4.45 0.45 -14.23
N THR A 95 4.50 1.10 -13.06
CA THR A 95 5.31 0.60 -11.94
C THR A 95 4.44 0.07 -10.81
N LEU A 96 3.54 0.88 -10.25
CA LEU A 96 2.72 0.48 -9.11
C LEU A 96 1.56 -0.45 -9.51
N LEU A 97 0.73 -0.03 -10.45
CA LEU A 97 -0.51 -0.71 -10.82
C LEU A 97 -0.33 -2.16 -11.24
N PRO A 98 0.68 -2.54 -12.05
CA PRO A 98 0.88 -3.94 -12.44
C PRO A 98 1.07 -4.85 -11.23
N VAL A 99 1.83 -4.41 -10.23
CA VAL A 99 2.10 -5.22 -9.04
C VAL A 99 0.87 -5.34 -8.15
N ILE A 100 0.23 -4.24 -7.80
CA ILE A 100 -0.92 -4.28 -6.87
C ILE A 100 -2.11 -5.06 -7.42
N LYS A 101 -2.25 -5.19 -8.74
CA LYS A 101 -3.28 -6.01 -9.38
C LYS A 101 -3.09 -7.52 -9.21
N GLU A 102 -1.91 -7.96 -8.84
CA GLU A 102 -1.57 -9.39 -8.64
C GLU A 102 -2.04 -9.91 -7.27
N TYR A 103 -2.42 -9.00 -6.35
CA TYR A 103 -2.69 -9.33 -4.95
C TYR A 103 -4.13 -8.97 -4.53
N PRO A 104 -4.76 -9.76 -3.65
CA PRO A 104 -6.11 -9.49 -3.13
C PRO A 104 -6.07 -8.47 -1.98
N ILE A 105 -5.40 -7.36 -2.18
CA ILE A 105 -5.27 -6.29 -1.18
C ILE A 105 -6.56 -5.46 -1.09
N CYS A 106 -6.94 -5.07 0.13
CA CYS A 106 -8.14 -4.29 0.39
C CYS A 106 -7.98 -2.81 0.03
N TYR A 107 -6.79 -2.26 0.23
CA TYR A 107 -6.48 -0.88 -0.13
C TYR A 107 -4.99 -0.68 -0.36
N VAL A 108 -4.68 0.44 -0.99
CA VAL A 108 -3.33 1.00 -1.12
C VAL A 108 -3.38 2.43 -0.58
N LEU A 109 -2.48 2.77 0.32
CA LEU A 109 -2.30 4.14 0.76
C LEU A 109 -1.07 4.74 0.07
N LEU A 110 -1.29 5.74 -0.76
CA LEU A 110 -0.22 6.59 -1.28
C LEU A 110 0.14 7.62 -0.21
N TRP A 111 1.43 7.70 0.14
CA TRP A 111 1.85 8.63 1.17
C TRP A 111 1.59 10.08 0.78
N ARG A 112 1.42 10.93 1.77
CA ARG A 112 1.06 12.34 1.62
C ARG A 112 2.18 13.21 1.05
N ASN A 113 1.81 14.38 0.54
CA ASN A 113 2.74 15.49 0.41
C ASN A 113 2.88 16.18 1.77
N ALA A 114 4.10 16.48 2.18
CA ALA A 114 4.32 17.19 3.43
C ALA A 114 3.95 18.68 3.26
N TRP A 115 3.27 19.23 4.26
CA TRP A 115 2.92 20.66 4.27
C TRP A 115 4.08 21.54 4.76
N ASP A 116 4.97 20.97 5.54
CA ASP A 116 6.09 21.61 6.22
C ASP A 116 7.46 21.29 5.62
N ASN A 117 7.50 20.34 4.68
CA ASN A 117 8.71 19.96 3.96
C ASN A 117 8.47 19.89 2.44
N PRO A 118 8.87 20.91 1.67
CA PRO A 118 8.62 20.95 0.23
C PRO A 118 9.36 19.87 -0.57
N THR A 119 10.26 19.12 0.07
CA THR A 119 10.99 18.03 -0.57
C THR A 119 10.31 16.68 -0.42
N GLU A 120 9.24 16.58 0.36
CA GLU A 120 8.47 15.36 0.56
C GLU A 120 7.13 15.40 -0.19
N ASN A 121 7.12 14.84 -1.41
CA ASN A 121 5.96 14.84 -2.29
C ASN A 121 5.73 13.45 -2.87
N TYR A 122 4.75 12.70 -2.34
CA TYR A 122 4.47 11.32 -2.75
C TYR A 122 3.21 11.16 -3.59
N ILE A 123 2.38 12.20 -3.68
CA ILE A 123 1.15 12.19 -4.48
C ILE A 123 1.33 13.09 -5.69
N ALA A 124 0.86 12.62 -6.85
CA ALA A 124 0.75 13.45 -8.03
C ALA A 124 -0.11 14.68 -7.72
N ALA A 125 0.45 15.86 -7.93
CA ALA A 125 -0.22 17.13 -7.74
C ALA A 125 -0.39 17.83 -9.09
N PRO A 126 -1.30 18.78 -9.24
CA PRO A 126 -1.45 19.55 -10.45
C PRO A 126 -0.12 20.18 -10.90
N GLY A 127 0.23 19.98 -12.18
CA GLY A 127 1.49 20.46 -12.76
C GLY A 127 2.71 19.54 -12.57
N LYS A 128 2.60 18.44 -11.85
CA LYS A 128 3.66 17.43 -11.77
C LYS A 128 3.70 16.56 -13.03
N VAL A 129 4.89 16.06 -13.38
CA VAL A 129 5.11 15.23 -14.58
C VAL A 129 4.25 13.95 -14.57
N SER A 130 3.96 13.42 -13.41
CA SER A 130 3.16 12.21 -13.21
C SER A 130 1.64 12.46 -13.12
N GLU A 131 1.17 13.71 -13.16
CA GLU A 131 -0.27 14.03 -13.07
C GLU A 131 -1.12 13.33 -14.15
N PRO A 132 -0.75 13.35 -15.45
CA PRO A 132 -1.55 12.68 -16.48
C PRO A 132 -1.64 11.17 -16.28
N ASP A 133 -0.59 10.56 -15.74
CA ASP A 133 -0.54 9.14 -15.47
C ASP A 133 -1.38 8.77 -14.23
N PHE A 134 -1.34 9.61 -13.20
CA PHE A 134 -2.22 9.43 -12.04
C PHE A 134 -3.71 9.50 -12.43
N LYS A 135 -4.08 10.33 -13.39
CA LYS A 135 -5.45 10.35 -13.92
C LYS A 135 -5.84 9.02 -14.56
N LYS A 136 -4.94 8.39 -15.33
CA LYS A 136 -5.16 7.05 -15.89
C LYS A 136 -5.28 6.00 -14.80
N PHE A 137 -4.42 6.06 -13.78
CA PHE A 137 -4.50 5.18 -12.60
C PHE A 137 -5.84 5.35 -11.87
N TYR A 138 -6.29 6.59 -11.68
CA TYR A 138 -7.56 6.92 -11.05
C TYR A 138 -8.79 6.41 -11.84
N GLU A 139 -8.69 6.31 -13.17
CA GLU A 139 -9.74 5.87 -14.08
C GLU A 139 -9.66 4.37 -14.40
N ASP A 140 -8.64 3.67 -13.93
CA ASP A 140 -8.50 2.23 -14.17
C ASP A 140 -9.61 1.46 -13.43
N LYS A 141 -10.22 0.48 -14.12
CA LYS A 141 -11.35 -0.31 -13.58
C LYS A 141 -10.99 -1.17 -12.35
N LYS A 142 -9.70 -1.35 -12.05
CA LYS A 142 -9.21 -2.12 -10.91
C LYS A 142 -8.87 -1.24 -9.70
N THR A 143 -8.90 0.08 -9.86
CA THR A 143 -8.73 1.03 -8.78
C THR A 143 -10.07 1.64 -8.40
N LEU A 144 -10.36 1.67 -7.09
CA LEU A 144 -11.58 2.28 -6.55
C LEU A 144 -11.20 3.46 -5.67
N PHE A 145 -11.80 4.59 -5.95
CA PHE A 145 -11.66 5.81 -5.16
C PHE A 145 -12.99 6.16 -4.48
N VAL A 146 -12.98 7.15 -3.58
CA VAL A 146 -14.18 7.54 -2.80
C VAL A 146 -15.41 7.76 -3.67
N LYS A 147 -15.24 8.33 -4.88
CA LYS A 147 -16.37 8.52 -5.83
C LYS A 147 -17.05 7.21 -6.24
N ASP A 148 -16.24 6.13 -6.33
CA ASP A 148 -16.70 4.84 -6.84
C ASP A 148 -17.40 4.02 -5.74
N ILE A 149 -17.01 4.22 -4.48
CA ILE A 149 -17.58 3.51 -3.32
C ILE A 149 -19.07 3.78 -3.17
N ASN A 150 -19.54 4.98 -3.48
CA ASN A 150 -20.94 5.34 -3.41
C ASN A 150 -21.81 4.67 -4.50
N THR A 151 -21.18 4.07 -5.52
CA THR A 151 -21.86 3.33 -6.59
C THR A 151 -21.84 1.82 -6.38
N VAL A 152 -21.01 1.34 -5.46
CA VAL A 152 -20.94 -0.09 -5.10
C VAL A 152 -22.09 -0.39 -4.13
N ASN A 153 -23.10 -1.10 -4.61
CA ASN A 153 -24.14 -1.67 -3.75
C ASN A 153 -23.49 -2.73 -2.84
N ILE A 154 -23.10 -2.34 -1.65
CA ILE A 154 -22.68 -3.28 -0.59
C ILE A 154 -23.97 -3.98 -0.14
N LYS A 155 -24.18 -5.20 -0.65
CA LYS A 155 -25.24 -6.11 -0.20
C LYS A 155 -24.78 -6.88 1.02
#